data_f018d908c944e3132390e114bf72e286
#
_entry.id   f018d908c944e3132390e114bf72e286
#
_cell.length_a   1.000
_cell.length_b   1.000
_cell.length_c   1.000
_cell.angle_alpha   90.00
_cell.angle_beta   90.00
_cell.angle_gamma   90.00
#
_symmetry.space_group_name_H-M   'P 1'
#
loop_
_entity.id
_entity.type
_entity.pdbx_description
1 polymer ?
#
loop_
_entity_poly.entity_id
_entity_poly.type
_entity_poly.pdbx_seq_one_letter_code
_entity_poly.pdbx_strand_id
1 'polypeptide(L)'
;AAALDKYRINPGNVGRGTKRDIQFSTICKIAVDNNKPVRIGVNVGSLNQELVMRKMQENTDRDLGRSSDEILNDCMILSALESTELALRSGLRKDQIIISCKVSRPPHLITVYRELARQTDQPLHLGLTEAGMGIKGLTWSATALGVLLEEGIGDTIRVSLTPRPGGDRCDEVYA
;
A
#
# COMPACT_ATOMS: atom_id res chain seq x y z
N ALA A 1 -6.05 20.10 -10.07
CA ALA A 1 -5.07 19.12 -10.59
C ALA A 1 -3.67 19.73 -10.62
N ALA A 2 -3.47 20.88 -11.29
CA ALA A 2 -2.15 21.51 -11.45
C ALA A 2 -1.45 21.90 -10.13
N ALA A 3 -2.20 22.14 -9.05
CA ALA A 3 -1.66 22.54 -7.74
C ALA A 3 -1.10 21.39 -6.90
N LEU A 4 -1.23 20.14 -7.34
CA LEU A 4 -0.72 18.98 -6.61
C LEU A 4 0.59 18.49 -7.21
N ASP A 5 1.55 18.16 -6.36
CA ASP A 5 2.83 17.59 -6.79
C ASP A 5 2.76 16.09 -7.04
N LYS A 6 1.85 15.39 -6.36
CA LYS A 6 1.65 13.95 -6.44
C LYS A 6 0.19 13.58 -6.18
N TYR A 7 -0.31 12.59 -6.93
CA TYR A 7 -1.62 12.00 -6.66
C TYR A 7 -1.48 10.71 -5.84
N ARG A 8 -2.53 10.37 -5.11
CA ARG A 8 -2.66 9.06 -4.46
C ARG A 8 -3.94 8.39 -4.91
N ILE A 9 -3.81 7.15 -5.37
CA ILE A 9 -4.95 6.29 -5.69
C ILE A 9 -4.96 5.12 -4.72
N ASN A 10 -6.12 4.87 -4.08
CA ASN A 10 -6.38 3.62 -3.40
C ASN A 10 -7.30 2.78 -4.29
N PRO A 11 -6.83 1.65 -4.86
CA PRO A 11 -7.62 0.86 -5.79
C PRO A 11 -8.94 0.35 -5.22
N GLY A 12 -8.98 0.13 -3.91
CA GLY A 12 -10.19 -0.33 -3.21
C GLY A 12 -11.25 0.75 -3.01
N ASN A 13 -10.91 2.03 -3.20
CA ASN A 13 -11.80 3.16 -2.93
C ASN A 13 -12.27 3.89 -4.21
N VAL A 14 -11.86 3.45 -5.38
CA VAL A 14 -12.21 4.10 -6.67
C VAL A 14 -13.39 3.42 -7.38
N GLY A 15 -14.28 2.79 -6.65
CA GLY A 15 -15.46 2.12 -7.20
C GLY A 15 -15.37 0.61 -7.19
N ARG A 16 -16.35 -0.06 -7.80
CA ARG A 16 -16.42 -1.53 -7.89
C ARG A 16 -16.58 -1.98 -9.33
N GLY A 17 -16.05 -3.15 -9.68
CA GLY A 17 -16.14 -3.74 -11.01
C GLY A 17 -15.59 -2.81 -12.10
N THR A 18 -16.24 -2.73 -13.24
CA THR A 18 -15.83 -1.89 -14.38
C THR A 18 -15.76 -0.40 -14.07
N LYS A 19 -16.56 0.11 -13.12
CA LYS A 19 -16.50 1.51 -12.68
C LYS A 19 -15.17 1.81 -11.96
N ARG A 20 -14.62 0.84 -11.23
CA ARG A 20 -13.33 0.97 -10.57
C ARG A 20 -12.23 1.25 -11.60
N ASP A 21 -12.16 0.47 -12.65
CA ASP A 21 -11.11 0.58 -13.65
C ASP A 21 -11.23 1.87 -14.46
N ILE A 22 -12.45 2.31 -14.77
CA ILE A 22 -12.70 3.59 -15.44
C ILE A 22 -12.25 4.77 -14.56
N GLN A 23 -12.63 4.81 -13.29
CA GLN A 23 -12.25 5.90 -12.38
C GLN A 23 -10.75 5.89 -12.09
N PHE A 24 -10.17 4.72 -11.92
CA PHE A 24 -8.73 4.57 -11.73
C PHE A 24 -7.97 5.12 -12.95
N SER A 25 -8.34 4.68 -14.16
CA SER A 25 -7.73 5.13 -15.41
C SER A 25 -7.93 6.63 -15.65
N THR A 26 -9.06 7.20 -15.24
CA THR A 26 -9.31 8.65 -15.33
C THR A 26 -8.33 9.43 -14.47
N ILE A 27 -8.07 8.99 -13.22
CA ILE A 27 -7.09 9.65 -12.36
C ILE A 27 -5.68 9.51 -12.93
N CYS A 28 -5.33 8.34 -13.47
CA CYS A 28 -4.05 8.13 -14.13
C CYS A 28 -3.86 9.07 -15.32
N LYS A 29 -4.87 9.23 -16.19
CA LYS A 29 -4.82 10.17 -17.32
C LYS A 29 -4.62 11.61 -16.87
N ILE A 30 -5.34 12.05 -15.83
CA ILE A 30 -5.13 13.38 -15.24
C ILE A 30 -3.68 13.55 -14.75
N ALA A 31 -3.09 12.52 -14.17
CA ALA A 31 -1.69 12.57 -13.74
C ALA A 31 -0.72 12.65 -14.92
N VAL A 32 -0.97 11.89 -15.99
CA VAL A 32 -0.21 11.96 -17.26
C VAL A 32 -0.27 13.36 -17.84
N ASP A 33 -1.47 13.93 -18.01
CA ASP A 33 -1.72 15.25 -18.60
C ASP A 33 -1.01 16.38 -17.84
N ASN A 34 -0.82 16.20 -16.53
CA ASN A 34 -0.14 17.16 -15.65
C ASN A 34 1.32 16.77 -15.36
N ASN A 35 1.84 15.72 -15.97
CA ASN A 35 3.19 15.16 -15.72
C ASN A 35 3.48 14.95 -14.24
N LYS A 36 2.53 14.35 -13.49
CA LYS A 36 2.63 14.14 -12.03
C LYS A 36 2.77 12.66 -11.68
N PRO A 37 3.56 12.33 -10.66
CA PRO A 37 3.66 10.97 -10.16
C PRO A 37 2.38 10.55 -9.42
N VAL A 38 2.15 9.24 -9.39
CA VAL A 38 1.02 8.61 -8.71
C VAL A 38 1.53 7.60 -7.69
N ARG A 39 1.05 7.68 -6.47
CA ARG A 39 1.23 6.63 -5.48
C ARG A 39 0.01 5.71 -5.45
N ILE A 40 0.21 4.47 -5.83
CA ILE A 40 -0.76 3.40 -5.66
C ILE A 40 -0.69 2.95 -4.20
N GLY A 41 -1.76 3.19 -3.45
CA GLY A 41 -1.77 2.95 -2.00
C GLY A 41 -2.82 1.94 -1.61
N VAL A 42 -2.40 0.71 -1.34
CA VAL A 42 -3.25 -0.40 -0.89
C VAL A 42 -3.24 -0.49 0.62
N ASN A 43 -4.40 -0.71 1.22
CA ASN A 43 -4.56 -1.01 2.64
C ASN A 43 -5.42 -2.27 2.80
N VAL A 44 -5.15 -3.07 3.83
CA VAL A 44 -5.94 -4.29 4.13
C VAL A 44 -7.44 -4.00 4.19
N GLY A 45 -7.86 -2.93 4.88
CA GLY A 45 -9.27 -2.56 5.05
C GLY A 45 -9.98 -2.12 3.76
N SER A 46 -9.27 -1.94 2.66
CA SER A 46 -9.82 -1.54 1.36
C SER A 46 -9.59 -2.57 0.25
N LEU A 47 -9.25 -3.80 0.60
CA LEU A 47 -9.11 -4.88 -0.37
C LEU A 47 -10.45 -5.25 -1.00
N ASN A 48 -10.39 -5.71 -2.26
CA ASN A 48 -11.55 -6.27 -2.92
C ASN A 48 -11.98 -7.56 -2.21
N GLN A 49 -13.19 -7.53 -1.64
CA GLN A 49 -13.73 -8.65 -0.87
C GLN A 49 -13.92 -9.91 -1.72
N GLU A 50 -14.25 -9.78 -3.00
CA GLU A 50 -14.37 -10.92 -3.91
C GLU A 50 -13.01 -11.62 -4.12
N LEU A 51 -11.93 -10.83 -4.25
CA LEU A 51 -10.58 -11.38 -4.33
C LEU A 51 -10.21 -12.13 -3.05
N VAL A 52 -10.48 -11.53 -1.89
CA VAL A 52 -10.19 -12.13 -0.59
C VAL A 52 -10.96 -13.44 -0.41
N MET A 53 -12.27 -13.42 -0.67
CA MET A 53 -13.11 -14.61 -0.56
C MET A 53 -12.65 -15.73 -1.49
N ARG A 54 -12.34 -15.41 -2.73
CA ARG A 54 -11.81 -16.39 -3.70
C ARG A 54 -10.50 -17.01 -3.22
N LYS A 55 -9.58 -16.21 -2.66
CA LYS A 55 -8.29 -16.71 -2.14
C LYS A 55 -8.46 -17.53 -0.87
N MET A 56 -9.38 -17.17 -0.01
CA MET A 56 -9.75 -17.98 1.18
C MET A 56 -10.35 -19.33 0.76
N GLN A 57 -11.25 -19.34 -0.23
CA GLN A 57 -11.83 -20.56 -0.77
C GLN A 57 -10.76 -21.45 -1.41
N GLU A 58 -9.87 -20.89 -2.24
CA GLU A 58 -8.77 -21.61 -2.85
C GLU A 58 -7.87 -22.27 -1.79
N ASN A 59 -7.59 -21.60 -0.68
CA ASN A 59 -6.82 -22.14 0.44
C ASN A 59 -7.51 -23.36 1.06
N THR A 60 -8.83 -23.28 1.25
CA THR A 60 -9.63 -24.38 1.79
C THR A 60 -9.71 -25.57 0.82
N ASP A 61 -10.03 -25.31 -0.44
CA ASP A 61 -10.24 -26.36 -1.45
C ASP A 61 -8.97 -27.17 -1.75
N ARG A 62 -7.81 -26.51 -1.63
CA ARG A 62 -6.49 -27.13 -1.89
C ARG A 62 -5.75 -27.55 -0.63
N ASP A 63 -6.36 -27.38 0.53
CA ASP A 63 -5.78 -27.67 1.86
C ASP A 63 -4.35 -27.07 2.03
N LEU A 64 -4.19 -25.80 1.66
CA LEU A 64 -2.88 -25.14 1.67
C LEU A 64 -2.39 -24.80 3.07
N GLY A 65 -3.24 -24.86 4.10
CA GLY A 65 -2.91 -24.64 5.51
C GLY A 65 -2.47 -23.19 5.83
N ARG A 66 -2.74 -22.22 4.95
CA ARG A 66 -2.32 -20.82 5.13
C ARG A 66 -3.25 -20.07 6.07
N SER A 67 -2.68 -19.22 6.90
CA SER A 67 -3.43 -18.33 7.78
C SER A 67 -4.18 -17.23 7.01
N SER A 68 -5.23 -16.69 7.61
CA SER A 68 -5.97 -15.56 7.04
C SER A 68 -5.08 -14.34 6.79
N ASP A 69 -4.11 -14.09 7.68
CA ASP A 69 -3.18 -12.97 7.56
C ASP A 69 -2.26 -13.13 6.34
N GLU A 70 -1.76 -14.33 6.06
CA GLU A 70 -0.95 -14.63 4.88
C GLU A 70 -1.75 -14.44 3.59
N ILE A 71 -3.01 -14.87 3.57
CA ILE A 71 -3.89 -14.67 2.42
C ILE A 71 -4.17 -13.19 2.19
N LEU A 72 -4.42 -12.42 3.24
CA LEU A 72 -4.62 -10.98 3.14
C LEU A 72 -3.37 -10.25 2.63
N ASN A 73 -2.18 -10.66 3.08
CA ASN A 73 -0.92 -10.12 2.58
C ASN A 73 -0.76 -10.38 1.08
N ASP A 74 -1.04 -11.59 0.60
CA ASP A 74 -1.00 -11.92 -0.82
C ASP A 74 -2.02 -11.11 -1.63
N CYS A 75 -3.25 -11.00 -1.14
CA CYS A 75 -4.27 -10.17 -1.80
C CYS A 75 -3.84 -8.71 -1.92
N MET A 76 -3.12 -8.19 -0.93
CA MET A 76 -2.60 -6.83 -0.95
C MET A 76 -1.49 -6.66 -1.98
N ILE A 77 -0.55 -7.59 -2.06
CA ILE A 77 0.52 -7.61 -3.06
C ILE A 77 -0.08 -7.70 -4.47
N LEU A 78 -0.97 -8.65 -4.69
CA LEU A 78 -1.64 -8.84 -5.98
C LEU A 78 -2.42 -7.58 -6.40
N SER A 79 -3.19 -6.97 -5.49
CA SER A 79 -3.91 -5.73 -5.75
C SER A 79 -2.99 -4.57 -6.14
N ALA A 80 -1.81 -4.47 -5.52
CA ALA A 80 -0.82 -3.45 -5.83
C ALA A 80 -0.21 -3.66 -7.22
N LEU A 81 0.18 -4.88 -7.56
CA LEU A 81 0.77 -5.23 -8.85
C LEU A 81 -0.21 -5.07 -10.01
N GLU A 82 -1.45 -5.59 -9.87
CA GLU A 82 -2.51 -5.42 -10.88
C GLU A 82 -2.84 -3.94 -11.12
N SER A 83 -2.87 -3.14 -10.04
CA SER A 83 -3.12 -1.70 -10.14
C SER A 83 -1.95 -0.96 -10.79
N THR A 84 -0.73 -1.41 -10.57
CA THR A 84 0.46 -0.87 -11.25
C THR A 84 0.41 -1.14 -12.74
N GLU A 85 0.05 -2.36 -13.13
CA GLU A 85 -0.15 -2.69 -14.55
C GLU A 85 -1.25 -1.85 -15.21
N LEU A 86 -2.39 -1.67 -14.51
CA LEU A 86 -3.48 -0.84 -15.00
C LEU A 86 -3.04 0.62 -15.15
N ALA A 87 -2.22 1.14 -14.24
CA ALA A 87 -1.66 2.48 -14.30
C ALA A 87 -0.74 2.66 -15.51
N LEU A 88 0.14 1.69 -15.78
CA LEU A 88 1.01 1.67 -16.97
C LEU A 88 0.18 1.64 -18.25
N ARG A 89 -0.82 0.76 -18.33
CA ARG A 89 -1.76 0.70 -19.48
C ARG A 89 -2.57 1.98 -19.65
N SER A 90 -2.78 2.74 -18.59
CA SER A 90 -3.47 4.04 -18.63
C SER A 90 -2.55 5.21 -19.04
N GLY A 91 -1.28 4.95 -19.36
CA GLY A 91 -0.32 5.91 -19.91
C GLY A 91 0.69 6.48 -18.92
N LEU A 92 0.69 6.06 -17.66
CA LEU A 92 1.75 6.45 -16.73
C LEU A 92 3.08 5.76 -17.12
N ARG A 93 4.17 6.48 -16.97
CA ARG A 93 5.52 5.92 -17.12
C ARG A 93 5.93 5.19 -15.82
N LYS A 94 6.90 4.28 -15.93
CA LYS A 94 7.44 3.57 -14.76
C LYS A 94 7.96 4.52 -13.68
N ASP A 95 8.65 5.58 -14.08
CA ASP A 95 9.22 6.60 -13.18
C ASP A 95 8.18 7.51 -12.49
N GLN A 96 6.90 7.41 -12.88
CA GLN A 96 5.80 8.14 -12.26
C GLN A 96 5.00 7.32 -11.23
N ILE A 97 5.35 6.07 -10.99
CA ILE A 97 4.57 5.18 -10.13
C ILE A 97 5.36 4.87 -8.84
N ILE A 98 4.70 4.99 -7.70
CA ILE A 98 5.20 4.60 -6.38
C ILE A 98 4.18 3.64 -5.76
N ILE A 99 4.63 2.54 -5.16
CA ILE A 99 3.75 1.57 -4.51
C ILE A 99 3.80 1.73 -2.99
N SER A 100 2.65 1.59 -2.36
CA SER A 100 2.54 1.57 -0.90
C SER A 100 1.50 0.55 -0.45
N CYS A 101 1.92 -0.42 0.34
CA CYS A 101 1.07 -1.44 0.97
C CYS A 101 1.13 -1.27 2.48
N LYS A 102 0.04 -0.86 3.11
CA LYS A 102 0.03 -0.50 4.53
C LYS A 102 -0.75 -1.50 5.37
N VAL A 103 -0.09 -1.99 6.40
CA VAL A 103 -0.63 -2.85 7.45
C VAL A 103 -0.35 -2.23 8.82
N SER A 104 -1.00 -2.74 9.87
CA SER A 104 -0.84 -2.18 11.22
C SER A 104 0.22 -2.90 12.05
N ARG A 105 0.74 -4.05 11.61
CA ARG A 105 1.68 -4.88 12.38
C ARG A 105 3.03 -5.01 11.68
N PRO A 106 4.16 -4.83 12.42
CA PRO A 106 5.52 -4.91 11.87
C PRO A 106 5.82 -6.19 11.09
N PRO A 107 5.54 -7.42 11.59
CA PRO A 107 5.86 -8.64 10.86
C PRO A 107 5.19 -8.71 9.49
N HIS A 108 3.92 -8.30 9.41
CA HIS A 108 3.17 -8.31 8.15
C HIS A 108 3.74 -7.28 7.15
N LEU A 109 4.14 -6.09 7.64
CA LEU A 109 4.78 -5.09 6.77
C LEU A 109 6.07 -5.63 6.17
N ILE A 110 6.93 -6.22 7.00
CA ILE A 110 8.20 -6.80 6.56
C ILE A 110 7.96 -7.89 5.50
N THR A 111 7.04 -8.82 5.75
CA THR A 111 6.70 -9.89 4.80
C THR A 111 6.21 -9.34 3.47
N VAL A 112 5.26 -8.39 3.51
CA VAL A 112 4.67 -7.79 2.30
C VAL A 112 5.72 -7.08 1.46
N TYR A 113 6.58 -6.27 2.08
CA TYR A 113 7.56 -5.49 1.32
C TYR A 113 8.74 -6.31 0.82
N ARG A 114 9.16 -7.34 1.53
CA ARG A 114 10.13 -8.32 1.02
C ARG A 114 9.62 -9.00 -0.24
N GLU A 115 8.34 -9.36 -0.26
CA GLU A 115 7.74 -10.00 -1.43
C GLU A 115 7.50 -9.02 -2.57
N LEU A 116 7.04 -7.80 -2.29
CA LEU A 116 6.93 -6.75 -3.30
C LEU A 116 8.27 -6.43 -3.95
N ALA A 117 9.33 -6.29 -3.18
CA ALA A 117 10.67 -6.00 -3.68
C ALA A 117 11.23 -7.08 -4.63
N ARG A 118 10.74 -8.32 -4.53
CA ARG A 118 11.08 -9.40 -5.46
C ARG A 118 10.29 -9.35 -6.76
N GLN A 119 9.13 -8.71 -6.77
CA GLN A 119 8.18 -8.73 -7.88
C GLN A 119 8.09 -7.43 -8.66
N THR A 120 8.70 -6.34 -8.18
CA THR A 120 8.63 -5.04 -8.84
C THR A 120 9.89 -4.21 -8.63
N ASP A 121 10.24 -3.43 -9.66
CA ASP A 121 11.30 -2.41 -9.61
C ASP A 121 10.73 -1.01 -9.28
N GLN A 122 9.45 -0.91 -8.95
CA GLN A 122 8.83 0.37 -8.62
C GLN A 122 9.29 0.86 -7.25
N PRO A 123 9.51 2.17 -7.08
CA PRO A 123 9.79 2.75 -5.77
C PRO A 123 8.73 2.38 -4.73
N LEU A 124 9.18 2.02 -3.54
CA LEU A 124 8.35 1.55 -2.43
C LEU A 124 8.25 2.61 -1.33
N HIS A 125 7.01 2.95 -0.97
CA HIS A 125 6.72 3.86 0.13
C HIS A 125 6.31 3.09 1.37
N LEU A 126 7.25 3.00 2.32
CA LEU A 126 7.09 2.23 3.55
C LEU A 126 6.24 2.96 4.60
N GLY A 127 5.62 2.20 5.48
CA GLY A 127 5.00 2.72 6.69
C GLY A 127 3.85 1.85 7.18
N LEU A 128 3.73 1.77 8.50
CA LEU A 128 2.55 1.21 9.14
C LEU A 128 1.36 2.16 8.99
N THR A 129 0.16 1.62 9.15
CA THR A 129 -1.06 2.41 9.37
C THR A 129 -1.57 2.10 10.76
N GLU A 130 -1.95 3.15 11.50
CA GLU A 130 -2.46 2.98 12.87
C GLU A 130 -1.52 2.13 13.76
N ALA A 131 -0.24 2.48 13.77
CA ALA A 131 0.79 1.72 14.49
C ALA A 131 0.59 1.69 16.01
N GLY A 132 -0.27 2.56 16.53
CA GLY A 132 -0.55 2.72 17.94
C GLY A 132 -0.13 4.09 18.47
N MET A 133 -0.44 4.33 19.75
CA MET A 133 -0.15 5.62 20.39
C MET A 133 1.26 5.64 21.00
N GLY A 134 1.91 6.80 20.96
CA GLY A 134 3.15 7.09 21.67
C GLY A 134 4.26 6.08 21.41
N ILE A 135 4.91 5.61 22.47
CA ILE A 135 6.08 4.72 22.39
C ILE A 135 5.78 3.43 21.62
N LYS A 136 4.59 2.83 21.77
CA LYS A 136 4.22 1.62 21.02
C LYS A 136 4.27 1.88 19.51
N GLY A 137 3.60 2.93 19.06
CA GLY A 137 3.55 3.27 17.64
C GLY A 137 4.91 3.61 17.06
N LEU A 138 5.72 4.36 17.83
CA LEU A 138 7.09 4.70 17.46
C LEU A 138 7.97 3.46 17.36
N THR A 139 7.98 2.60 18.38
CA THR A 139 8.78 1.37 18.41
C THR A 139 8.39 0.44 17.26
N TRP A 140 7.10 0.26 17.01
CA TRP A 140 6.63 -0.58 15.93
C TRP A 140 7.03 -0.03 14.55
N SER A 141 6.90 1.28 14.36
CA SER A 141 7.33 1.93 13.12
C SER A 141 8.84 1.81 12.92
N ALA A 142 9.64 2.14 13.94
CA ALA A 142 11.09 2.04 13.88
C ALA A 142 11.55 0.59 13.59
N THR A 143 10.96 -0.40 14.26
CA THR A 143 11.30 -1.82 14.04
C THR A 143 11.00 -2.25 12.60
N ALA A 144 9.81 -1.96 12.10
CA ALA A 144 9.42 -2.39 10.75
C ALA A 144 10.23 -1.68 9.66
N LEU A 145 10.42 -0.37 9.80
CA LEU A 145 11.17 0.43 8.84
C LEU A 145 12.67 0.09 8.89
N GLY A 146 13.23 -0.04 10.09
CA GLY A 146 14.65 -0.35 10.26
C GLY A 146 15.07 -1.66 9.61
N VAL A 147 14.28 -2.73 9.79
CA VAL A 147 14.55 -4.02 9.13
C VAL A 147 14.53 -3.90 7.61
N LEU A 148 13.52 -3.25 7.05
CA LEU A 148 13.38 -3.13 5.59
C LEU A 148 14.48 -2.24 4.99
N LEU A 149 14.78 -1.11 5.63
CA LEU A 149 15.82 -0.18 5.16
C LEU A 149 17.21 -0.80 5.23
N GLU A 150 17.52 -1.60 6.27
CA GLU A 150 18.77 -2.35 6.37
C GLU A 150 18.93 -3.37 5.24
N GLU A 151 17.82 -3.92 4.75
CA GLU A 151 17.78 -4.84 3.60
C GLU A 151 17.80 -4.10 2.25
N GLY A 152 17.89 -2.77 2.23
CA GLY A 152 17.84 -1.94 1.02
C GLY A 152 16.45 -1.83 0.42
N ILE A 153 15.39 -2.12 1.19
CA ILE A 153 14.01 -2.07 0.72
C ILE A 153 13.36 -0.77 1.21
N GLY A 154 12.92 0.06 0.26
CA GLY A 154 12.16 1.28 0.54
C GLY A 154 12.88 2.56 0.10
N ASP A 155 12.12 3.47 -0.51
CA ASP A 155 12.61 4.71 -1.11
C ASP A 155 12.08 5.94 -0.38
N THR A 156 10.89 5.83 0.20
CA THR A 156 10.27 6.86 1.03
C THR A 156 9.55 6.24 2.21
N ILE A 157 9.45 6.97 3.31
CA ILE A 157 8.82 6.50 4.54
C ILE A 157 7.70 7.42 5.02
N ARG A 158 6.78 6.87 5.82
CA ARG A 158 5.82 7.63 6.61
C ARG A 158 5.59 6.93 7.95
N VAL A 159 5.78 7.66 9.03
CA VAL A 159 5.27 7.26 10.35
C VAL A 159 3.81 7.67 10.46
N SER A 160 2.96 6.80 10.99
CA SER A 160 1.54 7.06 11.24
C SER A 160 1.16 6.54 12.62
N LEU A 161 1.06 7.46 13.55
CA LEU A 161 0.68 7.19 14.93
C LEU A 161 -0.82 7.35 15.14
N THR A 162 -1.37 6.64 16.13
CA THR A 162 -2.71 6.93 16.63
C THR A 162 -2.61 8.12 17.57
N PRO A 163 -3.30 9.25 17.31
CA PRO A 163 -3.20 10.41 18.16
C PRO A 163 -3.74 10.10 19.57
N ARG A 164 -3.07 10.63 20.60
CA ARG A 164 -3.60 10.58 21.97
C ARG A 164 -4.80 11.52 22.09
N PRO A 165 -5.77 11.23 22.95
CA PRO A 165 -6.83 12.20 23.27
C PRO A 165 -6.21 13.52 23.73
N GLY A 166 -6.54 14.64 23.04
CA GLY A 166 -5.95 15.95 23.31
C GLY A 166 -4.48 16.14 22.89
N GLY A 167 -3.87 15.15 22.22
CA GLY A 167 -2.50 15.22 21.75
C GLY A 167 -2.33 15.94 20.41
N ASP A 168 -1.12 16.41 20.14
CA ASP A 168 -0.73 17.04 18.88
C ASP A 168 -0.42 15.98 17.81
N ARG A 169 -0.86 16.22 16.58
CA ARG A 169 -0.49 15.40 15.42
C ARG A 169 0.95 15.59 14.96
N CYS A 170 1.62 16.60 15.47
CA CYS A 170 3.05 16.84 15.20
C CYS A 170 3.95 15.72 15.72
N ASP A 171 3.47 14.88 16.65
CA ASP A 171 4.20 13.70 17.13
C ASP A 171 4.68 12.78 15.97
N GLU A 172 3.92 12.73 14.86
CA GLU A 172 4.30 11.96 13.66
C GLU A 172 5.51 12.57 12.91
N VAL A 173 5.77 13.85 13.09
CA VAL A 173 6.87 14.57 12.46
C VAL A 173 8.17 14.41 13.25
N TYR A 174 8.06 14.28 14.56
CA TYR A 174 9.21 14.12 15.48
C TYR A 174 9.62 12.65 15.65
N ALA A 175 8.78 11.72 15.18
CA ALA A 175 9.05 10.28 15.22
C ALA A 175 10.06 9.83 14.17
#